data_9ca8ac6f327be10fb953d362dda2831c
#
_entry.id   9ca8ac6f327be10fb953d362dda2831c
#
_cell.length_a   1.000
_cell.length_b   1.000
_cell.length_c   1.000
_cell.angle_alpha   90.00
_cell.angle_beta   90.00
_cell.angle_gamma   90.00
#
_symmetry.space_group_name_H-M   'P 1'
#
loop_
_entity.id
_entity.type
_entity.pdbx_description
1 polymer ?
#
loop_
_entity_poly.entity_id
_entity_poly.type
_entity_poly.pdbx_seq_one_letter_code
_entity_poly.pdbx_strand_id
1 'polypeptide(L)'
;MSTLRFRLGLMVAGLALVAASAAPALPSLEDRLVDPRLSRAPLPQGTEGLSEALGAETRYLHTRAGLRLAYTLIEPGAYGFDSQVQRAAETRFRFSLSPRQIGQTPESTALLLHGWGMDRTSLYPWALSLAEAGHRVLLVDLRGHGESGDAPPGYGRHEADDLVELIAALDAQSALSGPLHLFGVSYGAATAAHLSHRLPDRFASVTLLEPFANAADAVRDMVPALLDSPDPRLWQRAVRALLRLRLTPERVEAAIAASSARLGVDLETVELAPLLVSTSACTLLIHGARDRHVGVHHARRLAAEVEALQYRELPLEDHITLPLRLDWLGTPVAFWMRAVAASEEPACPRFQLAADPLPAGTNPRPG
;
A
#
# COMPACT_ATOMS: atom_id res chain seq x y z
N MET A 1 -34.90 4.17 -2.49
CA MET A 1 -34.45 3.01 -1.68
C MET A 1 -34.69 1.76 -2.51
N SER A 2 -33.69 1.33 -3.27
CA SER A 2 -33.78 0.13 -4.12
C SER A 2 -32.59 -0.76 -3.80
N THR A 3 -32.84 -1.87 -3.13
CA THR A 3 -31.86 -2.92 -2.83
C THR A 3 -31.75 -3.83 -4.03
N LEU A 4 -30.74 -3.58 -4.88
CA LEU A 4 -30.42 -4.44 -6.00
C LEU A 4 -29.58 -5.63 -5.51
N ARG A 5 -30.23 -6.79 -5.35
CA ARG A 5 -29.57 -8.07 -5.07
C ARG A 5 -29.03 -8.63 -6.39
N PHE A 6 -27.74 -8.53 -6.62
CA PHE A 6 -27.07 -9.27 -7.70
C PHE A 6 -26.86 -10.72 -7.27
N ARG A 7 -27.65 -11.61 -7.82
CA ARG A 7 -27.38 -13.06 -7.87
C ARG A 7 -26.41 -13.30 -9.03
N LEU A 8 -25.16 -13.65 -8.72
CA LEU A 8 -24.22 -14.12 -9.73
C LEU A 8 -24.69 -15.52 -10.17
N GLY A 9 -25.30 -15.58 -11.36
CA GLY A 9 -25.70 -16.83 -11.99
C GLY A 9 -24.45 -17.64 -12.39
N LEU A 10 -24.36 -18.86 -11.90
CA LEU A 10 -23.40 -19.86 -12.37
C LEU A 10 -23.75 -20.23 -13.82
N MET A 11 -22.92 -19.85 -14.76
CA MET A 11 -22.82 -20.56 -16.05
C MET A 11 -21.81 -21.70 -15.87
N VAL A 12 -22.33 -22.90 -15.76
CA VAL A 12 -21.60 -24.15 -15.90
C VAL A 12 -21.27 -24.29 -17.39
N ALA A 13 -20.03 -23.94 -17.77
CA ALA A 13 -19.51 -24.31 -19.09
C ALA A 13 -18.97 -25.74 -19.00
N GLY A 14 -19.62 -26.61 -19.76
CA GLY A 14 -19.28 -28.03 -19.87
C GLY A 14 -17.84 -28.28 -20.30
N LEU A 15 -17.32 -29.43 -19.85
CA LEU A 15 -16.09 -30.01 -20.36
C LEU A 15 -16.19 -30.20 -21.88
N ALA A 16 -15.56 -29.36 -22.64
CA ALA A 16 -15.15 -29.66 -24.01
C ALA A 16 -13.65 -29.93 -24.01
N LEU A 17 -13.30 -31.19 -23.90
CA LEU A 17 -12.00 -31.69 -24.27
C LEU A 17 -11.98 -31.67 -25.80
N VAL A 18 -11.48 -30.62 -26.45
CA VAL A 18 -10.88 -30.61 -27.81
C VAL A 18 -10.36 -29.20 -28.09
N ALA A 19 -9.13 -29.13 -28.51
CA ALA A 19 -8.33 -28.01 -29.00
C ALA A 19 -7.32 -27.47 -27.95
N ALA A 20 -6.25 -28.25 -27.79
CA ALA A 20 -4.93 -27.74 -27.39
C ALA A 20 -4.34 -26.88 -28.52
N SER A 21 -4.86 -25.67 -28.73
CA SER A 21 -4.20 -24.63 -29.52
C SER A 21 -4.75 -23.27 -29.07
N ALA A 22 -3.88 -22.48 -28.39
CA ALA A 22 -4.01 -21.05 -28.15
C ALA A 22 -4.98 -20.58 -27.06
N ALA A 23 -5.14 -21.26 -25.93
CA ALA A 23 -5.46 -20.54 -24.71
C ALA A 23 -4.18 -19.80 -24.26
N PRO A 24 -4.23 -18.47 -23.98
CA PRO A 24 -3.05 -17.78 -23.46
C PRO A 24 -2.59 -18.50 -22.19
N ALA A 25 -1.31 -18.87 -22.14
CA ALA A 25 -0.75 -19.49 -20.95
C ALA A 25 -0.97 -18.56 -19.77
N LEU A 26 -1.45 -19.09 -18.66
CA LEU A 26 -1.59 -18.28 -17.43
C LEU A 26 -0.23 -17.68 -17.09
N PRO A 27 -0.16 -16.37 -16.71
CA PRO A 27 1.09 -15.73 -16.35
C PRO A 27 1.81 -16.53 -15.26
N SER A 28 3.10 -16.73 -15.45
CA SER A 28 3.97 -17.40 -14.50
C SER A 28 4.12 -16.57 -13.21
N LEU A 29 4.73 -17.13 -12.16
CA LEU A 29 5.09 -16.36 -10.97
C LEU A 29 6.08 -15.24 -11.33
N GLU A 30 7.08 -15.55 -12.15
CA GLU A 30 8.04 -14.60 -12.69
C GLU A 30 7.35 -13.41 -13.39
N ASP A 31 6.39 -13.67 -14.30
CA ASP A 31 5.67 -12.61 -14.99
C ASP A 31 4.93 -11.69 -14.00
N ARG A 32 4.34 -12.27 -12.95
CA ARG A 32 3.64 -11.50 -11.90
C ARG A 32 4.56 -10.67 -11.01
N LEU A 33 5.81 -11.10 -10.84
CA LEU A 33 6.82 -10.37 -10.08
C LEU A 33 7.44 -9.20 -10.86
N VAL A 34 7.36 -9.23 -12.19
CA VAL A 34 7.94 -8.18 -13.05
C VAL A 34 6.90 -7.27 -13.69
N ASP A 35 5.62 -7.67 -13.71
CA ASP A 35 4.52 -6.85 -14.21
C ASP A 35 3.40 -6.74 -13.16
N PRO A 36 3.32 -5.61 -12.47
CA PRO A 36 2.30 -5.39 -11.43
C PRO A 36 0.87 -5.41 -11.98
N ARG A 37 0.67 -5.14 -13.26
CA ARG A 37 -0.67 -5.19 -13.89
C ARG A 37 -1.27 -6.58 -13.93
N LEU A 38 -0.44 -7.63 -13.90
CA LEU A 38 -0.89 -9.02 -13.80
C LEU A 38 -1.36 -9.40 -12.39
N SER A 39 -1.12 -8.54 -11.42
CA SER A 39 -1.52 -8.71 -10.01
C SER A 39 -2.53 -7.65 -9.56
N ARG A 40 -3.26 -7.03 -10.49
CA ARG A 40 -4.19 -5.94 -10.20
C ARG A 40 -5.21 -6.35 -9.15
N ALA A 41 -5.17 -5.68 -8.00
CA ALA A 41 -6.14 -5.84 -6.94
C ALA A 41 -7.41 -5.03 -7.24
N PRO A 42 -8.61 -5.56 -6.96
CA PRO A 42 -9.82 -4.75 -7.03
C PRO A 42 -9.75 -3.65 -5.97
N LEU A 43 -10.17 -2.44 -6.35
CA LEU A 43 -10.30 -1.34 -5.40
C LEU A 43 -11.35 -1.69 -4.32
N PRO A 44 -11.21 -1.19 -3.09
CA PRO A 44 -12.23 -1.34 -2.07
C PRO A 44 -13.56 -0.76 -2.55
N GLN A 45 -14.67 -1.45 -2.28
CA GLN A 45 -16.01 -0.97 -2.64
C GLN A 45 -16.27 0.41 -2.03
N GLY A 46 -16.76 1.35 -2.82
CA GLY A 46 -17.04 2.71 -2.40
C GLY A 46 -15.93 3.72 -2.71
N THR A 47 -14.76 3.29 -3.20
CA THR A 47 -13.74 4.19 -3.74
C THR A 47 -14.00 4.57 -5.20
N GLU A 48 -14.89 3.85 -5.86
CA GLU A 48 -15.36 4.14 -7.21
C GLU A 48 -16.03 5.53 -7.25
N GLY A 49 -15.59 6.39 -8.15
CA GLY A 49 -16.12 7.74 -8.27
C GLY A 49 -15.59 8.77 -7.27
N LEU A 50 -14.72 8.40 -6.30
CA LEU A 50 -14.11 9.38 -5.38
C LEU A 50 -13.29 10.42 -6.14
N SER A 51 -12.57 10.04 -7.17
CA SER A 51 -11.80 10.96 -8.03
C SER A 51 -12.68 12.04 -8.65
N GLU A 52 -13.81 11.63 -9.22
CA GLU A 52 -14.79 12.54 -9.84
C GLU A 52 -15.47 13.41 -8.77
N ALA A 53 -15.91 12.82 -7.65
CA ALA A 53 -16.56 13.53 -6.56
C ALA A 53 -15.65 14.58 -5.90
N LEU A 54 -14.33 14.36 -5.93
CA LEU A 54 -13.33 15.29 -5.43
C LEU A 54 -12.90 16.34 -6.45
N GLY A 55 -13.28 16.20 -7.72
CA GLY A 55 -12.72 17.00 -8.81
C GLY A 55 -11.19 16.85 -8.89
N ALA A 56 -10.67 15.68 -8.51
CA ALA A 56 -9.25 15.42 -8.43
C ALA A 56 -8.66 15.25 -9.83
N GLU A 57 -7.87 16.24 -10.27
CA GLU A 57 -7.21 16.21 -11.57
C GLU A 57 -5.97 15.31 -11.55
N THR A 58 -5.85 14.44 -12.57
CA THR A 58 -4.60 13.76 -12.86
C THR A 58 -3.65 14.72 -13.56
N ARG A 59 -2.45 14.86 -12.99
CA ARG A 59 -1.33 15.61 -13.55
C ARG A 59 -0.21 14.65 -13.93
N TYR A 60 0.64 15.10 -14.85
CA TYR A 60 1.71 14.27 -15.38
C TYR A 60 3.05 14.99 -15.30
N LEU A 61 4.08 14.26 -14.89
CA LEU A 61 5.48 14.64 -15.01
C LEU A 61 6.18 13.64 -15.95
N HIS A 62 7.09 14.11 -16.78
CA HIS A 62 8.01 13.25 -17.50
C HIS A 62 9.37 13.33 -16.83
N THR A 63 9.91 12.19 -16.40
CA THR A 63 11.26 12.09 -15.86
C THR A 63 12.29 12.34 -16.97
N ARG A 64 13.53 12.58 -16.60
CA ARG A 64 14.64 12.72 -17.57
C ARG A 64 14.82 11.49 -18.45
N ALA A 65 14.47 10.32 -17.94
CA ALA A 65 14.47 9.07 -18.70
C ALA A 65 13.24 8.92 -19.63
N GLY A 66 12.33 9.91 -19.67
CA GLY A 66 11.13 9.91 -20.50
C GLY A 66 9.96 9.13 -19.91
N LEU A 67 10.05 8.64 -18.67
CA LEU A 67 8.94 7.99 -18.01
C LEU A 67 7.89 9.02 -17.62
N ARG A 68 6.62 8.79 -17.98
CA ARG A 68 5.49 9.58 -17.53
C ARG A 68 5.05 9.10 -16.15
N LEU A 69 5.05 9.99 -15.16
CA LEU A 69 4.47 9.76 -13.83
C LEU A 69 3.14 10.48 -13.71
N ALA A 70 2.09 9.75 -13.34
CA ALA A 70 0.78 10.31 -13.05
C ALA A 70 0.67 10.59 -11.54
N TYR A 71 0.18 11.78 -11.20
CA TYR A 71 -0.01 12.18 -9.81
C TYR A 71 -1.25 13.05 -9.65
N THR A 72 -1.74 13.15 -8.41
CA THR A 72 -2.88 13.96 -8.02
C THR A 72 -2.55 14.71 -6.74
N LEU A 73 -2.95 15.97 -6.64
CA LEU A 73 -2.87 16.78 -5.42
C LEU A 73 -4.27 16.93 -4.83
N ILE A 74 -4.40 16.63 -3.53
CA ILE A 74 -5.61 16.87 -2.74
C ILE A 74 -5.29 17.99 -1.77
N GLU A 75 -6.03 19.10 -1.88
CA GLU A 75 -5.85 20.24 -0.99
C GLU A 75 -6.48 19.97 0.39
N PRO A 76 -5.95 20.55 1.47
CA PRO A 76 -6.57 20.42 2.78
C PRO A 76 -7.95 21.04 2.81
N GLY A 77 -8.86 20.45 3.61
CA GLY A 77 -10.23 20.93 3.68
C GLY A 77 -11.16 20.02 4.48
N ALA A 78 -12.38 20.48 4.70
CA ALA A 78 -13.43 19.72 5.36
C ALA A 78 -14.19 18.87 4.32
N TYR A 79 -13.78 17.63 4.15
CA TYR A 79 -14.40 16.70 3.21
C TYR A 79 -15.62 15.98 3.78
N GLY A 80 -15.76 15.95 5.12
CA GLY A 80 -16.80 15.18 5.79
C GLY A 80 -16.65 13.70 5.46
N PHE A 81 -15.41 13.23 5.44
CA PHE A 81 -15.06 11.85 5.16
C PHE A 81 -15.33 10.98 6.40
N ASP A 82 -16.08 9.91 6.20
CA ASP A 82 -16.31 8.89 7.23
C ASP A 82 -16.03 7.51 6.64
N SER A 83 -15.33 6.70 7.41
CA SER A 83 -15.02 5.31 7.06
C SER A 83 -15.50 4.36 8.15
N GLN A 84 -16.19 3.30 7.73
CA GLN A 84 -16.72 2.29 8.63
C GLN A 84 -16.28 0.91 8.16
N VAL A 85 -15.73 0.12 9.08
CA VAL A 85 -15.34 -1.26 8.85
C VAL A 85 -16.25 -2.18 9.66
N GLN A 86 -17.00 -3.03 8.97
CA GLN A 86 -17.83 -4.06 9.60
C GLN A 86 -17.17 -5.42 9.42
N ARG A 87 -16.75 -6.05 10.51
CA ARG A 87 -16.25 -7.42 10.53
C ARG A 87 -17.41 -8.36 10.78
N ALA A 88 -17.81 -9.09 9.74
CA ALA A 88 -18.78 -10.15 9.77
C ALA A 88 -18.16 -11.41 9.13
N ALA A 89 -18.97 -12.30 8.56
CA ALA A 89 -18.47 -13.41 7.72
C ALA A 89 -17.63 -12.91 6.52
N GLU A 90 -17.94 -11.70 6.05
CA GLU A 90 -17.13 -10.95 5.07
C GLU A 90 -16.86 -9.56 5.65
N THR A 91 -15.63 -9.08 5.57
CA THR A 91 -15.27 -7.71 5.96
C THR A 91 -15.84 -6.75 4.93
N ARG A 92 -16.59 -5.74 5.39
CA ARG A 92 -17.21 -4.73 4.54
C ARG A 92 -16.70 -3.36 4.93
N PHE A 93 -16.35 -2.58 3.91
CA PHE A 93 -15.92 -1.20 4.04
C PHE A 93 -16.99 -0.29 3.48
N ARG A 94 -17.23 0.82 4.16
CA ARG A 94 -18.09 1.91 3.69
C ARG A 94 -17.35 3.21 3.82
N PHE A 95 -17.40 3.99 2.76
CA PHE A 95 -16.92 5.35 2.77
C PHE A 95 -18.07 6.29 2.44
N SER A 96 -18.12 7.42 3.11
CA SER A 96 -19.02 8.51 2.78
C SER A 96 -18.25 9.81 2.68
N LEU A 97 -18.68 10.69 1.80
CA LEU A 97 -18.06 11.97 1.50
C LEU A 97 -19.13 13.04 1.47
N SER A 98 -18.91 14.14 2.19
CA SER A 98 -19.78 15.31 2.20
C SER A 98 -18.94 16.59 2.21
N PRO A 99 -18.33 16.98 1.08
CA PRO A 99 -17.43 18.12 1.00
C PRO A 99 -18.14 19.41 1.43
N ARG A 100 -17.51 20.17 2.33
CA ARG A 100 -18.04 21.44 2.84
C ARG A 100 -17.17 22.63 2.49
N GLN A 101 -15.86 22.51 2.74
CA GLN A 101 -14.90 23.58 2.52
C GLN A 101 -13.57 22.97 2.12
N ILE A 102 -13.13 23.24 0.89
CA ILE A 102 -11.87 22.76 0.31
C ILE A 102 -10.94 23.94 0.07
N GLY A 103 -9.63 23.72 0.05
CA GLY A 103 -8.63 24.73 -0.27
C GLY A 103 -8.22 25.57 0.93
N GLN A 104 -8.08 24.96 2.11
CA GLN A 104 -7.41 25.58 3.24
C GLN A 104 -5.91 25.70 2.96
N THR A 105 -5.22 26.60 3.66
CA THR A 105 -3.76 26.71 3.56
C THR A 105 -3.12 25.46 4.15
N PRO A 106 -2.29 24.73 3.36
CA PRO A 106 -1.67 23.51 3.83
C PRO A 106 -0.57 23.78 4.87
N GLU A 107 -0.60 23.03 5.97
CA GLU A 107 0.43 23.06 7.01
C GLU A 107 1.68 22.29 6.60
N SER A 108 1.51 21.23 5.82
CA SER A 108 2.58 20.35 5.34
C SER A 108 2.11 19.57 4.11
N THR A 109 3.00 18.75 3.52
CA THR A 109 2.65 17.88 2.41
C THR A 109 2.92 16.41 2.77
N ALA A 110 1.93 15.52 2.53
CA ALA A 110 2.06 14.07 2.68
C ALA A 110 2.10 13.40 1.30
N LEU A 111 3.18 12.67 1.00
CA LEU A 111 3.33 11.85 -0.21
C LEU A 111 2.90 10.42 0.10
N LEU A 112 1.89 9.92 -0.60
CA LEU A 112 1.30 8.60 -0.42
C LEU A 112 1.67 7.66 -1.57
N LEU A 113 2.16 6.46 -1.21
CA LEU A 113 2.69 5.44 -2.11
C LEU A 113 1.93 4.12 -1.95
N HIS A 114 1.28 3.67 -3.02
CA HIS A 114 0.40 2.50 -3.04
C HIS A 114 1.15 1.17 -3.07
N GLY A 115 0.43 0.08 -2.76
CA GLY A 115 0.92 -1.30 -2.81
C GLY A 115 1.04 -1.86 -4.24
N TRP A 116 1.67 -3.04 -4.34
CA TRP A 116 1.82 -3.79 -5.59
C TRP A 116 0.48 -4.08 -6.27
N GLY A 117 0.40 -3.89 -7.59
CA GLY A 117 -0.81 -4.12 -8.37
C GLY A 117 -1.96 -3.15 -8.11
N MET A 118 -1.73 -2.11 -7.31
CA MET A 118 -2.68 -1.04 -7.01
C MET A 118 -2.35 0.21 -7.84
N ASP A 119 -3.07 1.29 -7.60
CA ASP A 119 -2.80 2.61 -8.13
C ASP A 119 -3.07 3.67 -7.05
N ARG A 120 -2.79 4.96 -7.35
CA ARG A 120 -2.94 6.08 -6.42
C ARG A 120 -4.35 6.21 -5.86
N THR A 121 -5.38 5.76 -6.59
CA THR A 121 -6.78 5.89 -6.16
C THR A 121 -7.11 4.99 -4.98
N SER A 122 -6.36 3.91 -4.78
CA SER A 122 -6.49 3.02 -3.63
C SER A 122 -6.21 3.72 -2.29
N LEU A 123 -5.47 4.83 -2.32
CA LEU A 123 -5.10 5.62 -1.15
C LEU A 123 -5.96 6.88 -0.95
N TYR A 124 -7.00 7.11 -1.76
CA TYR A 124 -7.91 8.24 -1.56
C TYR A 124 -8.52 8.29 -0.15
N PRO A 125 -8.94 7.17 0.47
CA PRO A 125 -9.41 7.22 1.85
C PRO A 125 -8.38 7.80 2.82
N TRP A 126 -7.10 7.41 2.71
CA TRP A 126 -6.00 7.99 3.49
C TRP A 126 -5.76 9.46 3.15
N ALA A 127 -5.79 9.79 1.86
CA ALA A 127 -5.61 11.16 1.41
C ALA A 127 -6.65 12.10 2.01
N LEU A 128 -7.92 11.69 2.06
CA LEU A 128 -9.00 12.47 2.65
C LEU A 128 -8.82 12.65 4.15
N SER A 129 -8.45 11.59 4.87
CA SER A 129 -8.19 11.65 6.30
C SER A 129 -7.04 12.61 6.63
N LEU A 130 -5.97 12.59 5.84
CA LEU A 130 -4.82 13.50 6.01
C LEU A 130 -5.14 14.93 5.58
N ALA A 131 -5.93 15.10 4.51
CA ALA A 131 -6.35 16.41 4.05
C ALA A 131 -7.28 17.11 5.04
N GLU A 132 -8.16 16.38 5.73
CA GLU A 132 -8.96 16.90 6.85
C GLU A 132 -8.10 17.32 8.05
N ALA A 133 -6.93 16.72 8.21
CA ALA A 133 -5.98 17.10 9.24
C ALA A 133 -5.04 18.27 8.85
N GLY A 134 -5.25 18.91 7.67
CA GLY A 134 -4.49 20.09 7.25
C GLY A 134 -3.31 19.80 6.33
N HIS A 135 -3.09 18.55 5.91
CA HIS A 135 -2.03 18.20 4.98
C HIS A 135 -2.48 18.40 3.52
N ARG A 136 -1.64 19.01 2.67
CA ARG A 136 -1.74 18.77 1.23
C ARG A 136 -1.30 17.34 0.95
N VAL A 137 -2.05 16.59 0.13
CA VAL A 137 -1.72 15.20 -0.14
C VAL A 137 -1.33 15.03 -1.60
N LEU A 138 -0.14 14.47 -1.81
CA LEU A 138 0.39 14.07 -3.12
C LEU A 138 0.24 12.55 -3.26
N LEU A 139 -0.58 12.14 -4.20
CA LEU A 139 -0.79 10.73 -4.59
C LEU A 139 -0.10 10.46 -5.91
N VAL A 140 0.66 9.38 -6.01
CA VAL A 140 1.42 9.05 -7.23
C VAL A 140 1.14 7.63 -7.66
N ASP A 141 0.95 7.41 -8.96
CA ASP A 141 1.07 6.07 -9.54
C ASP A 141 2.55 5.77 -9.73
N LEU A 142 3.03 4.72 -9.09
CA LEU A 142 4.40 4.26 -9.26
C LEU A 142 4.61 3.73 -10.69
N ARG A 143 5.86 3.66 -11.15
CA ARG A 143 6.20 3.11 -12.48
C ARG A 143 5.51 1.77 -12.73
N GLY A 144 5.04 1.55 -13.95
CA GLY A 144 4.31 0.33 -14.33
C GLY A 144 2.91 0.17 -13.74
N HIS A 145 2.43 1.13 -12.94
CA HIS A 145 1.11 1.09 -12.31
C HIS A 145 0.20 2.22 -12.80
N GLY A 146 -1.11 2.04 -12.63
CA GLY A 146 -2.12 3.06 -12.86
C GLY A 146 -2.01 3.73 -14.23
N GLU A 147 -1.96 5.07 -14.22
CA GLU A 147 -1.79 5.91 -15.40
C GLU A 147 -0.31 6.31 -15.65
N SER A 148 0.63 5.87 -14.81
CA SER A 148 2.05 6.05 -15.07
C SER A 148 2.53 5.19 -16.24
N GLY A 149 3.65 5.58 -16.85
CA GLY A 149 4.22 4.90 -18.00
C GLY A 149 4.73 3.50 -17.67
N ASP A 150 4.78 2.66 -18.70
CA ASP A 150 5.34 1.32 -18.63
C ASP A 150 6.85 1.37 -18.41
N ALA A 151 7.28 0.88 -17.25
CA ALA A 151 8.68 0.68 -16.92
C ALA A 151 8.81 -0.48 -15.93
N PRO A 152 9.90 -1.24 -15.98
CA PRO A 152 10.14 -2.32 -15.02
C PRO A 152 10.14 -1.80 -13.60
N PRO A 153 9.45 -2.44 -12.64
CA PRO A 153 9.51 -2.09 -11.24
C PRO A 153 10.90 -2.35 -10.66
N GLY A 154 11.26 -1.59 -9.62
CA GLY A 154 12.57 -1.70 -8.97
C GLY A 154 12.50 -2.13 -7.51
N TYR A 155 11.35 -2.56 -7.03
CA TYR A 155 11.10 -2.91 -5.63
C TYR A 155 11.52 -1.80 -4.66
N GLY A 156 11.19 -0.56 -5.06
CA GLY A 156 11.48 0.66 -4.34
C GLY A 156 12.67 1.45 -4.87
N ARG A 157 13.66 0.80 -5.49
CA ARG A 157 14.90 1.45 -5.96
C ARG A 157 14.65 2.42 -7.11
N HIS A 158 14.06 1.94 -8.20
CA HIS A 158 13.76 2.75 -9.38
C HIS A 158 12.63 3.74 -9.11
N GLU A 159 11.64 3.35 -8.32
CA GLU A 159 10.53 4.20 -7.89
C GLU A 159 11.04 5.41 -7.11
N ALA A 160 12.01 5.20 -6.22
CA ALA A 160 12.62 6.29 -5.45
C ALA A 160 13.34 7.29 -6.36
N ASP A 161 14.07 6.82 -7.38
CA ASP A 161 14.75 7.69 -8.33
C ASP A 161 13.75 8.56 -9.12
N ASP A 162 12.61 7.98 -9.56
CA ASP A 162 11.52 8.73 -10.21
C ASP A 162 10.91 9.79 -9.28
N LEU A 163 10.68 9.42 -8.02
CA LEU A 163 10.08 10.30 -7.02
C LEU A 163 11.01 11.44 -6.61
N VAL A 164 12.33 11.24 -6.62
CA VAL A 164 13.30 12.33 -6.45
C VAL A 164 13.10 13.39 -7.53
N GLU A 165 12.92 12.99 -8.80
CA GLU A 165 12.67 13.92 -9.90
C GLU A 165 11.31 14.62 -9.76
N LEU A 166 10.27 13.88 -9.34
CA LEU A 166 8.94 14.44 -9.09
C LEU A 166 8.96 15.50 -7.99
N ILE A 167 9.59 15.19 -6.85
CA ILE A 167 9.71 16.12 -5.72
C ILE A 167 10.47 17.39 -6.16
N ALA A 168 11.60 17.23 -6.85
CA ALA A 168 12.37 18.37 -7.33
C ALA A 168 11.57 19.27 -8.29
N ALA A 169 10.78 18.69 -9.18
CA ALA A 169 9.93 19.44 -10.10
C ALA A 169 8.80 20.17 -9.38
N LEU A 170 8.17 19.55 -8.38
CA LEU A 170 7.10 20.16 -7.58
C LEU A 170 7.64 21.26 -6.64
N ASP A 171 8.84 21.09 -6.08
CA ASP A 171 9.52 22.13 -5.32
C ASP A 171 9.80 23.36 -6.20
N ALA A 172 10.30 23.16 -7.42
CA ALA A 172 10.54 24.24 -8.37
C ALA A 172 9.28 25.02 -8.76
N GLN A 173 8.11 24.37 -8.66
CA GLN A 173 6.81 24.98 -8.93
C GLN A 173 6.17 25.55 -7.64
N SER A 174 6.82 25.46 -6.48
CA SER A 174 6.26 25.79 -5.17
C SER A 174 4.94 25.06 -4.88
N ALA A 175 4.81 23.85 -5.43
CA ALA A 175 3.61 23.02 -5.27
C ALA A 175 3.60 22.19 -3.98
N LEU A 176 4.73 22.08 -3.30
CA LEU A 176 4.85 21.43 -1.99
C LEU A 176 4.84 22.49 -0.88
N SER A 177 4.27 22.15 0.27
CA SER A 177 4.09 23.09 1.40
C SER A 177 4.62 22.48 2.69
N GLY A 178 5.35 23.28 3.47
CA GLY A 178 5.83 22.92 4.82
C GLY A 178 6.71 21.67 4.84
N PRO A 179 6.78 20.99 5.98
CA PRO A 179 7.47 19.71 6.12
C PRO A 179 6.87 18.64 5.21
N LEU A 180 7.70 17.73 4.67
CA LEU A 180 7.23 16.59 3.89
C LEU A 180 7.11 15.35 4.77
N HIS A 181 6.05 14.59 4.56
CA HIS A 181 5.79 13.29 5.17
C HIS A 181 5.69 12.22 4.10
N LEU A 182 6.26 11.04 4.34
CA LEU A 182 6.06 9.85 3.51
C LEU A 182 5.07 8.91 4.16
N PHE A 183 4.21 8.31 3.34
CA PHE A 183 3.30 7.27 3.75
C PHE A 183 3.29 6.19 2.67
N GLY A 184 3.65 4.97 3.01
CA GLY A 184 3.69 3.87 2.06
C GLY A 184 3.01 2.62 2.60
N VAL A 185 2.34 1.88 1.71
CA VAL A 185 1.69 0.60 2.00
C VAL A 185 2.41 -0.51 1.25
N SER A 186 2.87 -1.56 1.95
CA SER A 186 3.47 -2.74 1.36
C SER A 186 4.62 -2.38 0.40
N TYR A 187 4.47 -2.60 -0.90
CA TYR A 187 5.41 -2.15 -1.94
C TYR A 187 5.73 -0.65 -1.88
N GLY A 188 4.70 0.19 -1.63
CA GLY A 188 4.89 1.62 -1.41
C GLY A 188 5.67 1.95 -0.15
N ALA A 189 5.61 1.09 0.88
CA ALA A 189 6.43 1.25 2.08
C ALA A 189 7.92 0.97 1.79
N ALA A 190 8.23 -0.03 0.96
CA ALA A 190 9.59 -0.25 0.48
C ALA A 190 10.08 0.94 -0.36
N THR A 191 9.24 1.48 -1.22
CA THR A 191 9.55 2.70 -1.99
C THR A 191 9.81 3.89 -1.07
N ALA A 192 9.01 4.06 -0.01
CA ALA A 192 9.23 5.13 0.98
C ALA A 192 10.57 4.99 1.70
N ALA A 193 10.98 3.77 2.08
CA ALA A 193 12.27 3.52 2.69
C ALA A 193 13.43 3.87 1.73
N HIS A 194 13.34 3.47 0.46
CA HIS A 194 14.34 3.85 -0.54
C HIS A 194 14.39 5.36 -0.79
N LEU A 195 13.23 6.01 -0.87
CA LEU A 195 13.14 7.45 -1.10
C LEU A 195 13.68 8.25 0.09
N SER A 196 13.39 7.83 1.32
CA SER A 196 13.94 8.48 2.52
C SER A 196 15.47 8.34 2.60
N HIS A 197 16.02 7.23 2.14
CA HIS A 197 17.46 7.03 2.02
C HIS A 197 18.09 7.93 0.92
N ARG A 198 17.40 8.12 -0.22
CA ARG A 198 17.88 9.03 -1.29
C ARG A 198 17.89 10.50 -0.86
N LEU A 199 16.97 10.87 0.02
CA LEU A 199 16.76 12.24 0.50
C LEU A 199 16.69 12.24 2.04
N PRO A 200 17.79 11.94 2.77
CA PRO A 200 17.75 11.58 4.19
C PRO A 200 17.23 12.71 5.09
N ASP A 201 17.42 13.97 4.71
CA ASP A 201 17.01 15.14 5.50
C ASP A 201 15.74 15.84 4.95
N ARG A 202 15.09 15.23 3.93
CA ARG A 202 13.97 15.88 3.25
C ARG A 202 12.64 15.66 3.94
N PHE A 203 12.49 14.57 4.68
CA PHE A 203 11.22 14.14 5.25
C PHE A 203 11.22 14.32 6.76
N ALA A 204 10.14 14.92 7.27
CA ALA A 204 9.91 15.02 8.71
C ALA A 204 9.50 13.64 9.28
N SER A 205 8.66 12.88 8.55
CA SER A 205 8.28 11.54 8.97
C SER A 205 8.13 10.55 7.82
N VAL A 206 8.28 9.26 8.16
CA VAL A 206 8.05 8.11 7.28
C VAL A 206 7.10 7.15 7.99
N THR A 207 5.91 6.94 7.43
CA THR A 207 4.93 5.95 7.91
C THR A 207 4.92 4.76 6.97
N LEU A 208 5.17 3.58 7.50
CA LEU A 208 5.26 2.32 6.77
C LEU A 208 4.14 1.39 7.24
N LEU A 209 3.18 1.09 6.38
CA LEU A 209 2.17 0.07 6.64
C LEU A 209 2.57 -1.23 5.95
N GLU A 210 2.73 -2.28 6.73
CA GLU A 210 2.99 -3.66 6.28
C GLU A 210 4.18 -3.78 5.31
N PRO A 211 5.34 -3.16 5.63
CA PRO A 211 6.54 -3.31 4.82
C PRO A 211 7.09 -4.73 4.91
N PHE A 212 7.73 -5.19 3.85
CA PHE A 212 8.66 -6.31 3.94
C PHE A 212 10.04 -5.82 4.44
N ALA A 213 10.84 -6.71 5.03
CA ALA A 213 12.23 -6.40 5.38
C ALA A 213 13.17 -6.67 4.20
N ASN A 214 12.90 -7.76 3.46
CA ASN A 214 13.62 -8.19 2.26
C ASN A 214 12.63 -8.56 1.16
N ALA A 215 12.92 -8.21 -0.10
CA ALA A 215 11.99 -8.44 -1.21
C ALA A 215 11.87 -9.92 -1.59
N ALA A 216 12.97 -10.67 -1.61
CA ALA A 216 12.93 -12.09 -1.94
C ALA A 216 12.18 -12.89 -0.86
N ASP A 217 12.40 -12.56 0.43
CA ASP A 217 11.69 -13.19 1.54
C ASP A 217 10.18 -12.91 1.48
N ALA A 218 9.77 -11.70 1.08
CA ALA A 218 8.37 -11.38 0.88
C ALA A 218 7.71 -12.24 -0.21
N VAL A 219 8.45 -12.55 -1.29
CA VAL A 219 7.97 -13.49 -2.33
C VAL A 219 7.84 -14.90 -1.78
N ARG A 220 8.80 -15.37 -0.97
CA ARG A 220 8.76 -16.68 -0.29
C ARG A 220 7.56 -16.81 0.63
N ASP A 221 7.19 -15.75 1.34
CA ASP A 221 6.02 -15.72 2.24
C ASP A 221 4.69 -15.68 1.48
N MET A 222 4.62 -14.87 0.43
CA MET A 222 3.38 -14.66 -0.32
C MET A 222 2.88 -15.96 -0.99
N VAL A 223 3.79 -16.81 -1.48
CA VAL A 223 3.41 -18.02 -2.21
C VAL A 223 2.65 -19.03 -1.32
N PRO A 224 3.12 -19.42 -0.13
CA PRO A 224 2.34 -20.23 0.81
C PRO A 224 1.00 -19.58 1.18
N ALA A 225 0.98 -18.27 1.43
CA ALA A 225 -0.25 -17.56 1.77
C ALA A 225 -1.33 -17.68 0.68
N LEU A 226 -0.95 -17.57 -0.58
CA LEU A 226 -1.86 -17.75 -1.71
C LEU A 226 -2.41 -19.19 -1.79
N LEU A 227 -1.59 -20.19 -1.42
CA LEU A 227 -1.96 -21.60 -1.45
C LEU A 227 -2.85 -22.01 -0.27
N ASP A 228 -2.73 -21.34 0.88
CA ASP A 228 -3.39 -21.69 2.15
C ASP A 228 -4.61 -20.82 2.50
N SER A 229 -5.02 -19.93 1.59
CA SER A 229 -6.22 -19.10 1.78
C SER A 229 -7.46 -19.97 2.12
N PRO A 230 -8.27 -19.60 3.12
CA PRO A 230 -9.33 -20.45 3.68
C PRO A 230 -10.64 -20.46 2.88
N ASP A 231 -10.63 -20.65 1.57
CA ASP A 231 -11.87 -20.69 0.81
C ASP A 231 -12.30 -22.14 0.47
N PRO A 232 -13.55 -22.54 0.79
CA PRO A 232 -14.02 -23.92 0.78
C PRO A 232 -14.58 -24.44 -0.55
N ARG A 233 -14.61 -23.67 -1.64
CA ARG A 233 -15.24 -24.13 -2.89
C ARG A 233 -14.43 -25.27 -3.54
N LEU A 234 -15.11 -26.36 -3.90
CA LEU A 234 -14.45 -27.57 -4.44
C LEU A 234 -13.55 -27.31 -5.65
N TRP A 235 -13.96 -26.45 -6.58
CA TRP A 235 -13.14 -26.11 -7.76
C TRP A 235 -11.86 -25.35 -7.39
N GLN A 236 -11.90 -24.52 -6.35
CA GLN A 236 -10.71 -23.81 -5.84
C GLN A 236 -9.73 -24.77 -5.18
N ARG A 237 -10.20 -25.86 -4.57
CA ARG A 237 -9.33 -26.93 -4.05
C ARG A 237 -8.55 -27.61 -5.18
N ALA A 238 -9.18 -27.88 -6.31
CA ALA A 238 -8.52 -28.45 -7.47
C ALA A 238 -7.48 -27.50 -8.07
N VAL A 239 -7.83 -26.22 -8.21
CA VAL A 239 -6.91 -25.18 -8.67
C VAL A 239 -5.71 -25.04 -7.72
N ARG A 240 -5.95 -25.04 -6.41
CA ARG A 240 -4.86 -24.99 -5.41
C ARG A 240 -3.97 -26.21 -5.45
N ALA A 241 -4.53 -27.40 -5.59
CA ALA A 241 -3.73 -28.62 -5.76
C ALA A 241 -2.80 -28.51 -6.97
N LEU A 242 -3.31 -28.00 -8.10
CA LEU A 242 -2.50 -27.74 -9.28
C LEU A 242 -1.45 -26.66 -9.05
N LEU A 243 -1.79 -25.58 -8.35
CA LEU A 243 -0.84 -24.51 -8.01
C LEU A 243 0.26 -25.03 -7.08
N ARG A 244 -0.07 -25.86 -6.07
CA ARG A 244 0.93 -26.48 -5.20
C ARG A 244 1.95 -27.35 -5.98
N LEU A 245 1.51 -28.03 -7.04
CA LEU A 245 2.41 -28.77 -7.94
C LEU A 245 3.30 -27.85 -8.78
N ARG A 246 2.85 -26.62 -9.03
CA ARG A 246 3.56 -25.63 -9.85
C ARG A 246 4.40 -24.63 -9.07
N LEU A 247 4.08 -24.40 -7.79
CA LEU A 247 4.75 -23.43 -6.93
C LEU A 247 5.53 -24.17 -5.83
N THR A 248 6.45 -25.06 -6.25
CA THR A 248 7.39 -25.68 -5.32
C THR A 248 8.44 -24.66 -4.85
N PRO A 249 9.09 -24.86 -3.69
CA PRO A 249 10.16 -23.97 -3.23
C PRO A 249 11.22 -23.71 -4.29
N GLU A 250 11.67 -24.75 -5.01
CA GLU A 250 12.70 -24.61 -6.06
C GLU A 250 12.23 -23.74 -7.23
N ARG A 251 10.93 -23.78 -7.56
CA ARG A 251 10.35 -22.93 -8.61
C ARG A 251 10.17 -21.49 -8.13
N VAL A 252 9.91 -21.29 -6.85
CA VAL A 252 9.87 -19.94 -6.25
C VAL A 252 11.27 -19.33 -6.33
N GLU A 253 12.31 -20.05 -5.94
CA GLU A 253 13.70 -19.58 -6.04
C GLU A 253 14.08 -19.29 -7.51
N ALA A 254 13.72 -20.17 -8.43
CA ALA A 254 13.96 -19.93 -9.86
C ALA A 254 13.24 -18.69 -10.38
N ALA A 255 11.99 -18.44 -9.91
CA ALA A 255 11.23 -17.26 -10.29
C ALA A 255 11.84 -15.98 -9.71
N ILE A 256 12.33 -16.00 -8.46
CA ILE A 256 13.05 -14.88 -7.83
C ILE A 256 14.31 -14.55 -8.65
N ALA A 257 15.13 -15.55 -8.96
CA ALA A 257 16.35 -15.35 -9.74
C ALA A 257 16.06 -14.83 -11.18
N ALA A 258 15.07 -15.41 -11.86
CA ALA A 258 14.68 -15.00 -13.21
C ALA A 258 14.09 -13.57 -13.20
N SER A 259 13.27 -13.23 -12.21
CA SER A 259 12.71 -11.88 -12.03
C SER A 259 13.82 -10.88 -11.76
N SER A 260 14.78 -11.19 -10.88
CA SER A 260 15.93 -10.34 -10.59
C SER A 260 16.74 -10.03 -11.87
N ALA A 261 16.98 -11.03 -12.70
CA ALA A 261 17.67 -10.86 -13.98
C ALA A 261 16.88 -9.97 -14.96
N ARG A 262 15.55 -10.14 -15.06
CA ARG A 262 14.67 -9.34 -15.93
C ARG A 262 14.55 -7.89 -15.48
N LEU A 263 14.51 -7.65 -14.17
CA LEU A 263 14.37 -6.33 -13.57
C LEU A 263 15.70 -5.56 -13.53
N GLY A 264 16.84 -6.24 -13.62
CA GLY A 264 18.14 -5.66 -13.32
C GLY A 264 18.30 -5.28 -11.84
N VAL A 265 17.49 -5.87 -10.97
CA VAL A 265 17.48 -5.64 -9.52
C VAL A 265 17.53 -7.00 -8.84
N ASP A 266 18.60 -7.28 -8.12
CA ASP A 266 18.70 -8.51 -7.31
C ASP A 266 17.79 -8.39 -6.09
N LEU A 267 16.68 -9.15 -6.09
CA LEU A 267 15.66 -9.12 -5.05
C LEU A 267 16.20 -9.57 -3.68
N GLU A 268 17.25 -10.43 -3.66
CA GLU A 268 17.92 -10.84 -2.42
C GLU A 268 18.61 -9.66 -1.73
N THR A 269 19.01 -8.65 -2.47
CA THR A 269 19.73 -7.48 -1.97
C THR A 269 18.83 -6.28 -1.66
N VAL A 270 17.51 -6.42 -1.85
CA VAL A 270 16.55 -5.37 -1.50
C VAL A 270 16.21 -5.49 -0.02
N GLU A 271 17.02 -4.87 0.81
CA GLU A 271 16.93 -4.84 2.27
C GLU A 271 16.52 -3.44 2.74
N LEU A 272 15.52 -3.33 3.64
CA LEU A 272 15.03 -2.03 4.08
C LEU A 272 15.68 -1.50 5.35
N ALA A 273 16.16 -2.35 6.26
CA ALA A 273 16.74 -1.90 7.52
C ALA A 273 17.93 -0.93 7.34
N PRO A 274 18.91 -1.19 6.45
CA PRO A 274 20.03 -0.24 6.22
C PRO A 274 19.56 1.13 5.70
N LEU A 275 18.47 1.16 4.93
CA LEU A 275 17.89 2.39 4.40
C LEU A 275 17.24 3.22 5.50
N LEU A 276 16.50 2.58 6.39
CA LEU A 276 15.79 3.23 7.48
C LEU A 276 16.73 3.73 8.59
N VAL A 277 17.89 3.10 8.78
CA VAL A 277 18.92 3.59 9.69
C VAL A 277 19.55 4.91 9.20
N SER A 278 19.56 5.11 7.89
CA SER A 278 20.22 6.28 7.28
C SER A 278 19.35 7.53 7.17
N THR A 279 18.05 7.47 7.51
CA THR A 279 17.14 8.62 7.46
C THR A 279 17.10 9.34 8.81
N SER A 280 17.01 10.68 8.77
CA SER A 280 16.75 11.51 9.95
C SER A 280 15.26 11.61 10.31
N ALA A 281 14.38 11.13 9.44
CA ALA A 281 12.93 11.21 9.60
C ALA A 281 12.42 10.37 10.77
N CYS A 282 11.44 10.88 11.50
CA CYS A 282 10.69 10.09 12.47
C CYS A 282 9.99 8.93 11.76
N THR A 283 10.34 7.70 12.07
CA THR A 283 9.81 6.52 11.38
C THR A 283 8.81 5.76 12.23
N LEU A 284 7.62 5.54 11.67
CA LEU A 284 6.54 4.74 12.25
C LEU A 284 6.24 3.53 11.36
N LEU A 285 6.32 2.33 11.93
CA LEU A 285 5.94 1.09 11.29
C LEU A 285 4.72 0.48 11.96
N ILE A 286 3.69 0.16 11.17
CA ILE A 286 2.48 -0.51 11.65
C ILE A 286 2.28 -1.78 10.83
N HIS A 287 2.03 -2.91 11.51
CA HIS A 287 1.88 -4.22 10.84
C HIS A 287 0.81 -5.07 11.50
N GLY A 288 0.05 -5.79 10.69
CA GLY A 288 -0.97 -6.71 11.14
C GLY A 288 -0.36 -8.05 11.60
N ALA A 289 -0.68 -8.50 12.84
CA ALA A 289 -0.17 -9.77 13.35
C ALA A 289 -0.71 -10.99 12.58
N ARG A 290 -1.78 -10.82 11.81
CA ARG A 290 -2.40 -11.88 10.99
C ARG A 290 -2.01 -11.78 9.52
N ASP A 291 -1.09 -10.90 9.17
CA ASP A 291 -0.61 -10.77 7.81
C ASP A 291 0.07 -12.07 7.36
N ARG A 292 -0.50 -12.67 6.30
CA ARG A 292 0.00 -13.89 5.67
C ARG A 292 0.65 -13.62 4.31
N HIS A 293 0.50 -12.42 3.76
CA HIS A 293 1.11 -12.03 2.49
C HIS A 293 2.53 -11.56 2.70
N VAL A 294 2.71 -10.71 3.69
CA VAL A 294 4.02 -10.29 4.20
C VAL A 294 4.03 -10.60 5.68
N GLY A 295 4.66 -11.69 6.08
CA GLY A 295 4.60 -12.18 7.45
C GLY A 295 5.06 -11.12 8.47
N VAL A 296 4.39 -11.04 9.62
CA VAL A 296 4.68 -10.05 10.68
C VAL A 296 6.14 -10.10 11.17
N HIS A 297 6.85 -11.19 10.92
CA HIS A 297 8.26 -11.32 11.25
C HIS A 297 9.15 -10.32 10.49
N HIS A 298 8.75 -9.87 9.29
CA HIS A 298 9.42 -8.78 8.58
C HIS A 298 9.42 -7.50 9.41
N ALA A 299 8.27 -7.10 9.93
CA ALA A 299 8.16 -5.90 10.77
C ALA A 299 8.93 -6.03 12.09
N ARG A 300 8.86 -7.20 12.72
CA ARG A 300 9.62 -7.49 13.95
C ARG A 300 11.13 -7.44 13.70
N ARG A 301 11.60 -7.94 12.55
CA ARG A 301 12.98 -7.84 12.11
C ARG A 301 13.40 -6.38 11.95
N LEU A 302 12.64 -5.57 11.22
CA LEU A 302 12.91 -4.14 11.05
C LEU A 302 12.95 -3.41 12.40
N ALA A 303 12.00 -3.70 13.30
CA ALA A 303 11.96 -3.09 14.63
C ALA A 303 13.15 -3.49 15.52
N ALA A 304 13.73 -4.67 15.31
CA ALA A 304 14.92 -5.13 16.02
C ALA A 304 16.23 -4.51 15.45
N GLU A 305 16.27 -4.25 14.14
CA GLU A 305 17.47 -3.76 13.46
C GLU A 305 17.52 -2.21 13.38
N VAL A 306 16.39 -1.51 13.56
CA VAL A 306 16.28 -0.05 13.45
C VAL A 306 15.82 0.56 14.76
N GLU A 307 16.73 0.98 15.62
CA GLU A 307 16.48 1.44 17.01
C GLU A 307 15.53 2.66 17.06
N ALA A 308 15.67 3.61 16.13
CA ALA A 308 14.87 4.82 16.09
C ALA A 308 13.43 4.61 15.58
N LEU A 309 13.08 3.40 15.13
CA LEU A 309 11.79 3.08 14.56
C LEU A 309 10.73 2.84 15.63
N GLN A 310 9.60 3.55 15.54
CA GLN A 310 8.44 3.25 16.37
C GLN A 310 7.60 2.15 15.74
N TYR A 311 7.47 1.02 16.42
CA TYR A 311 6.72 -0.14 15.93
C TYR A 311 5.38 -0.32 16.64
N ARG A 312 4.34 -0.63 15.86
CA ARG A 312 3.03 -1.04 16.36
C ARG A 312 2.55 -2.30 15.64
N GLU A 313 2.35 -3.36 16.40
CA GLU A 313 1.75 -4.60 15.92
C GLU A 313 0.27 -4.64 16.27
N LEU A 314 -0.59 -4.92 15.29
CA LEU A 314 -2.04 -4.92 15.45
C LEU A 314 -2.57 -6.35 15.42
N PRO A 315 -3.02 -6.90 16.55
CA PRO A 315 -3.25 -8.34 16.70
C PRO A 315 -4.39 -8.91 15.84
N LEU A 316 -5.31 -8.07 15.36
CA LEU A 316 -6.48 -8.52 14.60
C LEU A 316 -6.41 -8.23 13.11
N GLU A 317 -5.41 -7.44 12.66
CA GLU A 317 -5.29 -7.00 11.28
C GLU A 317 -4.45 -7.95 10.43
N ASP A 318 -4.73 -7.94 9.14
CA ASP A 318 -4.00 -8.63 8.09
C ASP A 318 -3.66 -7.65 6.95
N HIS A 319 -2.92 -8.12 5.94
CA HIS A 319 -2.42 -7.31 4.83
C HIS A 319 -3.49 -6.51 4.07
N ILE A 320 -4.73 -6.99 4.08
CA ILE A 320 -5.82 -6.33 3.36
C ILE A 320 -6.61 -5.41 4.28
N THR A 321 -6.80 -5.83 5.53
CA THR A 321 -7.67 -5.10 6.47
C THR A 321 -6.98 -3.90 7.09
N LEU A 322 -5.68 -3.98 7.39
CA LEU A 322 -4.96 -2.90 8.07
C LEU A 322 -4.96 -1.58 7.28
N PRO A 323 -4.65 -1.52 5.98
CA PRO A 323 -4.68 -0.27 5.23
C PRO A 323 -6.07 0.37 5.14
N LEU A 324 -7.12 -0.40 5.44
CA LEU A 324 -8.52 0.06 5.38
C LEU A 324 -9.07 0.49 6.75
N ARG A 325 -8.25 0.41 7.83
CA ARG A 325 -8.66 0.77 9.20
C ARG A 325 -8.53 2.26 9.51
N LEU A 326 -8.98 3.09 8.58
CA LEU A 326 -9.01 4.53 8.77
C LEU A 326 -9.97 4.97 9.87
N ASP A 327 -11.00 4.16 10.14
CA ASP A 327 -11.99 4.38 11.20
C ASP A 327 -11.36 4.64 12.58
N TRP A 328 -10.14 4.17 12.81
CA TRP A 328 -9.41 4.39 14.06
C TRP A 328 -7.89 4.63 13.90
N LEU A 329 -7.30 4.37 12.72
CA LEU A 329 -5.89 4.68 12.44
C LEU A 329 -5.70 6.06 11.78
N GLY A 330 -6.66 6.51 10.98
CA GLY A 330 -6.51 7.73 10.19
C GLY A 330 -6.18 8.95 11.04
N THR A 331 -6.99 9.22 12.04
CA THR A 331 -6.78 10.34 12.97
C THR A 331 -5.47 10.23 13.77
N PRO A 332 -5.12 9.11 14.43
CA PRO A 332 -3.85 8.97 15.13
C PRO A 332 -2.62 9.20 14.25
N VAL A 333 -2.61 8.66 13.01
CA VAL A 333 -1.49 8.85 12.09
C VAL A 333 -1.37 10.32 11.68
N ALA A 334 -2.48 10.97 11.33
CA ALA A 334 -2.49 12.39 10.97
C ALA A 334 -2.02 13.28 12.12
N PHE A 335 -2.50 13.03 13.35
CA PHE A 335 -2.04 13.75 14.55
C PHE A 335 -0.54 13.56 14.81
N TRP A 336 -0.04 12.34 14.63
CA TRP A 336 1.38 12.07 14.80
C TRP A 336 2.22 12.82 13.76
N MET A 337 1.83 12.82 12.49
CA MET A 337 2.50 13.59 11.44
C MET A 337 2.53 15.10 11.77
N ARG A 338 1.42 15.66 12.24
CA ARG A 338 1.36 17.06 12.67
C ARG A 338 2.27 17.33 13.88
N ALA A 339 2.28 16.43 14.87
CA ALA A 339 3.15 16.56 16.03
C ALA A 339 4.63 16.52 15.62
N VAL A 340 5.01 15.67 14.67
CA VAL A 340 6.36 15.65 14.10
C VAL A 340 6.68 16.96 13.39
N ALA A 341 5.76 17.48 12.57
CA ALA A 341 5.95 18.73 11.83
C ALA A 341 6.10 19.95 12.76
N ALA A 342 5.44 19.93 13.92
CA ALA A 342 5.47 21.01 14.91
C ALA A 342 6.59 20.87 15.94
N SER A 343 7.32 19.74 15.95
CA SER A 343 8.37 19.50 16.94
C SER A 343 9.63 20.30 16.61
N GLU A 344 10.08 21.10 17.56
CA GLU A 344 11.40 21.74 17.53
C GLU A 344 12.48 20.86 18.21
N GLU A 345 12.07 19.78 18.86
CA GLU A 345 12.96 18.85 19.53
C GLU A 345 13.54 17.82 18.56
N PRO A 346 14.79 17.38 18.75
CA PRO A 346 15.38 16.31 17.93
C PRO A 346 14.73 14.94 18.16
N ALA A 347 13.97 14.78 19.25
CA ALA A 347 13.32 13.53 19.60
C ALA A 347 11.95 13.40 18.90
N CYS A 348 11.73 12.26 18.26
CA CYS A 348 10.45 11.96 17.60
C CYS A 348 9.30 11.85 18.60
N PRO A 349 8.18 12.57 18.40
CA PRO A 349 6.98 12.38 19.19
C PRO A 349 6.52 10.93 19.21
N ARG A 350 6.08 10.44 20.36
CA ARG A 350 5.57 9.07 20.47
C ARG A 350 4.23 8.92 19.74
N PHE A 351 4.15 7.92 18.89
CA PHE A 351 2.88 7.53 18.29
C PHE A 351 1.99 6.87 19.35
N GLN A 352 0.76 7.34 19.47
CA GLN A 352 -0.23 6.82 20.42
C GLN A 352 -1.48 6.36 19.69
N LEU A 353 -1.90 5.14 19.98
CA LEU A 353 -3.22 4.63 19.63
C LEU A 353 -4.10 4.66 20.88
N ALA A 354 -5.34 5.12 20.75
CA ALA A 354 -6.37 4.73 21.69
C ALA A 354 -6.45 3.19 21.70
N ALA A 355 -6.75 2.58 22.86
CA ALA A 355 -6.78 1.11 22.98
C ALA A 355 -7.51 0.47 21.80
N ASP A 356 -6.89 -0.58 21.25
CA ASP A 356 -7.38 -1.32 20.07
C ASP A 356 -8.88 -1.60 20.24
N PRO A 357 -9.76 -1.10 19.36
CA PRO A 357 -11.18 -1.30 19.52
C PRO A 357 -11.47 -2.80 19.44
N LEU A 358 -11.88 -3.41 20.53
CA LEU A 358 -12.35 -4.79 20.55
C LEU A 358 -13.43 -4.97 19.47
N PRO A 359 -13.42 -6.08 18.72
CA PRO A 359 -14.45 -6.32 17.72
C PRO A 359 -15.83 -6.18 18.36
N ALA A 360 -16.69 -5.34 17.78
CA ALA A 360 -18.06 -5.18 18.22
C ALA A 360 -18.73 -6.57 18.22
N GLY A 361 -19.01 -7.13 19.41
CA GLY A 361 -19.61 -8.46 19.56
C GLY A 361 -18.98 -9.36 20.63
N THR A 362 -17.82 -9.03 21.20
CA THR A 362 -17.31 -9.73 22.37
C THR A 362 -17.78 -9.04 23.65
N ASN A 363 -19.07 -9.17 23.95
CA ASN A 363 -19.54 -8.92 25.30
C ASN A 363 -19.05 -10.09 26.17
N PRO A 364 -18.20 -9.88 27.20
CA PRO A 364 -17.90 -10.95 28.14
C PRO A 364 -19.23 -11.31 28.81
N ARG A 365 -19.67 -12.56 28.67
CA ARG A 365 -20.77 -13.06 29.49
C ARG A 365 -20.34 -12.92 30.94
N PRO A 366 -21.14 -12.26 31.80
CA PRO A 366 -20.89 -12.31 33.23
C PRO A 366 -21.00 -13.76 33.69
N GLY A 367 -19.90 -14.27 34.29
CA GLY A 367 -19.88 -15.56 34.94
C GLY A 367 -20.68 -15.55 36.26
#